data_6948bba8b010f14a083a0487403cb89a
#
_entry.id   6948bba8b010f14a083a0487403cb89a
#
_cell.length_a   1.000
_cell.length_b   1.000
_cell.length_c   1.000
_cell.angle_alpha   90.00
_cell.angle_beta   90.00
_cell.angle_gamma   90.00
#
_symmetry.space_group_name_H-M   'P 1'
#
loop_
_entity.id
_entity.type
_entity.pdbx_description
1 polymer ?
#
loop_
_entity_poly.entity_id
_entity_poly.type
_entity_poly.pdbx_seq_one_letter_code
_entity_poly.pdbx_strand_id
1 'polypeptide(L)'
;MRTNLLSYHSPRRLNFDDENFIKGAVLFLIKRSDEKPYNLVLIKRTKRKEDKHSGEMSFPGGKFDPEFDSHFKDTALRETEEELGIPRKDITILGSFDDHITPKMFIISPFVGYIKESQPMIKEVNEVDEIITIPISFFANKKNYKERNYELKGNKIAVGKYVYRKNNEKKYIIFGATSHIIVSYLKSVYNLDLMKKGYRRLECNDFKERLRENS
;
A
#
# COMPACT_ATOMS: atom_id res chain seq x y z
N MET A 1 -8.75 2.91 16.99
CA MET A 1 -8.26 2.62 15.62
C MET A 1 -9.23 3.07 14.51
N ARG A 2 -10.56 2.86 14.62
CA ARG A 2 -11.55 3.27 13.59
C ARG A 2 -11.71 4.79 13.39
N THR A 3 -11.53 5.59 14.41
CA THR A 3 -11.88 7.03 14.41
C THR A 3 -11.08 7.89 13.42
N ASN A 4 -9.88 7.43 13.03
CA ASN A 4 -9.00 8.18 12.12
C ASN A 4 -8.92 7.57 10.72
N LEU A 5 -9.71 6.52 10.43
CA LEU A 5 -9.77 5.91 9.10
C LEU A 5 -10.92 6.50 8.30
N LEU A 6 -10.67 6.77 7.05
CA LEU A 6 -11.69 7.22 6.11
C LEU A 6 -12.63 6.05 5.78
N SER A 7 -13.93 6.33 5.66
CA SER A 7 -14.85 5.36 5.08
C SER A 7 -14.50 5.13 3.61
N TYR A 8 -14.81 3.95 3.07
CA TYR A 8 -14.58 3.67 1.65
C TYR A 8 -15.51 4.45 0.69
N HIS A 9 -16.41 5.25 1.23
CA HIS A 9 -17.20 6.25 0.50
C HIS A 9 -16.71 7.68 0.79
N SER A 10 -15.49 7.83 1.28
CA SER A 10 -14.91 9.12 1.62
C SER A 10 -14.86 10.05 0.39
N PRO A 11 -15.19 11.35 0.54
CA PRO A 11 -15.04 12.33 -0.54
C PRO A 11 -13.59 12.59 -0.95
N ARG A 12 -12.60 12.08 -0.18
CA ARG A 12 -11.17 12.17 -0.52
C ARG A 12 -10.69 11.12 -1.52
N ARG A 13 -11.59 10.29 -2.04
CA ARG A 13 -11.29 9.44 -3.19
C ARG A 13 -11.02 10.30 -4.39
N LEU A 14 -9.93 10.00 -5.11
CA LEU A 14 -9.60 10.66 -6.36
C LEU A 14 -10.58 10.18 -7.43
N ASN A 15 -11.59 11.00 -7.71
CA ASN A 15 -12.50 10.78 -8.83
C ASN A 15 -11.83 11.35 -10.07
N PHE A 16 -10.96 10.57 -10.67
CA PHE A 16 -10.22 10.96 -11.87
C PHE A 16 -10.70 10.07 -13.01
N ASP A 17 -11.53 10.65 -13.90
CA ASP A 17 -12.11 9.95 -15.06
C ASP A 17 -11.15 9.92 -16.27
N ASP A 18 -9.87 10.08 -16.03
CA ASP A 18 -8.85 10.02 -17.06
C ASP A 18 -8.47 8.55 -17.32
N GLU A 19 -8.73 8.08 -18.52
CA GLU A 19 -8.45 6.71 -18.99
C GLU A 19 -6.96 6.33 -18.90
N ASN A 20 -6.07 7.32 -18.83
CA ASN A 20 -4.64 7.09 -18.70
C ASN A 20 -4.26 6.56 -17.31
N PHE A 21 -5.15 6.64 -16.31
CA PHE A 21 -4.87 6.12 -14.97
C PHE A 21 -5.41 4.71 -14.76
N ILE A 22 -4.53 3.83 -14.36
CA ILE A 22 -4.90 2.48 -13.92
C ILE A 22 -5.37 2.57 -12.47
N LYS A 23 -6.63 2.21 -12.21
CA LYS A 23 -7.22 2.19 -10.87
C LYS A 23 -7.02 0.81 -10.25
N GLY A 24 -6.70 0.79 -8.97
CA GLY A 24 -6.54 -0.45 -8.22
C GLY A 24 -6.72 -0.25 -6.72
N ALA A 25 -6.72 -1.34 -5.98
CA ALA A 25 -6.86 -1.29 -4.54
C ALA A 25 -5.91 -2.26 -3.85
N VAL A 26 -5.51 -1.90 -2.64
CA VAL A 26 -4.63 -2.73 -1.80
C VAL A 26 -5.18 -2.85 -0.39
N LEU A 27 -4.84 -3.93 0.27
CA LEU A 27 -5.20 -4.16 1.66
C LEU A 27 -4.01 -3.97 2.58
N PHE A 28 -4.04 -2.92 3.41
CA PHE A 28 -3.17 -2.79 4.57
C PHE A 28 -3.63 -3.82 5.60
N LEU A 29 -3.12 -5.03 5.47
CA LEU A 29 -3.57 -6.19 6.25
C LEU A 29 -2.79 -6.31 7.55
N ILE A 30 -3.50 -6.22 8.66
CA ILE A 30 -2.94 -6.35 10.01
C ILE A 30 -3.20 -7.77 10.50
N LYS A 31 -2.15 -8.51 10.83
CA LYS A 31 -2.24 -9.76 11.57
C LYS A 31 -2.29 -9.42 13.06
N ARG A 32 -3.47 -9.63 13.67
CA ARG A 32 -3.73 -9.29 15.06
C ARG A 32 -3.30 -10.44 15.96
N SER A 33 -2.36 -10.16 16.85
CA SER A 33 -2.04 -11.02 17.99
C SER A 33 -2.80 -10.54 19.22
N ASP A 34 -3.16 -11.44 20.11
CA ASP A 34 -3.70 -11.10 21.42
C ASP A 34 -2.59 -10.49 22.30
N GLU A 35 -1.35 -10.84 22.03
CA GLU A 35 -0.16 -10.22 22.58
C GLU A 35 0.45 -9.25 21.54
N LYS A 36 0.63 -7.99 21.93
CA LYS A 36 1.30 -6.98 21.08
C LYS A 36 2.76 -7.37 20.81
N PRO A 37 3.32 -7.01 19.64
CA PRO A 37 2.88 -6.03 18.67
C PRO A 37 2.02 -6.62 17.54
N TYR A 38 1.15 -5.79 16.95
CA TYR A 38 0.47 -6.12 15.70
C TYR A 38 1.47 -6.12 14.54
N ASN A 39 1.28 -7.06 13.63
CA ASN A 39 2.13 -7.23 12.46
C ASN A 39 1.42 -6.77 11.18
N LEU A 40 2.15 -6.09 10.33
CA LEU A 40 1.72 -5.77 8.97
C LEU A 40 2.09 -6.94 8.06
N VAL A 41 1.13 -7.41 7.26
CA VAL A 41 1.37 -8.42 6.24
C VAL A 41 1.72 -7.72 4.93
N LEU A 42 2.84 -8.12 4.34
CA LEU A 42 3.29 -7.69 3.03
C LEU A 42 3.61 -8.93 2.19
N ILE A 43 3.55 -8.78 0.88
CA ILE A 43 4.01 -9.78 -0.07
C ILE A 43 5.27 -9.32 -0.76
N LYS A 44 6.12 -10.26 -1.13
CA LYS A 44 7.17 -10.06 -2.10
C LYS A 44 6.70 -10.66 -3.42
N ARG A 45 6.57 -9.82 -4.45
CA ARG A 45 6.11 -10.25 -5.77
C ARG A 45 7.11 -11.20 -6.41
N THR A 46 6.59 -12.22 -7.10
CA THR A 46 7.42 -13.15 -7.87
C THR A 46 8.18 -12.41 -8.97
N LYS A 47 9.41 -12.85 -9.26
CA LYS A 47 10.22 -12.27 -10.33
C LYS A 47 9.74 -12.75 -11.69
N ARG A 48 9.16 -11.87 -12.49
CA ARG A 48 8.77 -12.10 -13.88
C ARG A 48 9.48 -11.10 -14.79
N LYS A 49 9.99 -11.54 -15.94
CA LYS A 49 10.77 -10.68 -16.88
C LYS A 49 9.95 -9.48 -17.38
N GLU A 50 8.65 -9.63 -17.51
CA GLU A 50 7.73 -8.62 -18.08
C GLU A 50 7.10 -7.70 -17.01
N ASP A 51 7.18 -8.06 -15.72
CA ASP A 51 6.61 -7.25 -14.64
C ASP A 51 7.66 -6.24 -14.13
N LYS A 52 7.40 -4.95 -14.39
CA LYS A 52 8.23 -3.83 -13.92
C LYS A 52 8.26 -3.66 -12.39
N HIS A 53 7.41 -4.37 -11.65
CA HIS A 53 7.35 -4.44 -10.19
C HIS A 53 7.84 -5.77 -9.62
N SER A 54 8.46 -6.56 -10.46
CA SER A 54 9.01 -7.88 -10.15
C SER A 54 9.95 -7.85 -8.95
N GLY A 55 9.66 -8.66 -7.93
CA GLY A 55 10.46 -8.76 -6.71
C GLY A 55 10.30 -7.61 -5.72
N GLU A 56 9.40 -6.64 -5.97
CA GLU A 56 9.10 -5.56 -5.04
C GLU A 56 8.26 -6.03 -3.86
N MET A 57 8.39 -5.32 -2.76
CA MET A 57 7.53 -5.48 -1.58
C MET A 57 6.26 -4.66 -1.75
N SER A 58 5.10 -5.28 -1.61
CA SER A 58 3.80 -4.63 -1.74
C SER A 58 2.82 -5.10 -0.67
N PHE A 59 1.72 -4.39 -0.53
CA PHE A 59 0.51 -4.92 0.08
C PHE A 59 -0.11 -5.95 -0.86
N PRO A 60 -0.90 -6.90 -0.36
CA PRO A 60 -1.81 -7.67 -1.20
C PRO A 60 -2.81 -6.71 -1.87
N GLY A 61 -3.10 -6.97 -3.13
CA GLY A 61 -3.97 -6.13 -3.93
C GLY A 61 -3.58 -6.03 -5.39
N GLY A 62 -4.47 -5.49 -6.20
CA GLY A 62 -4.31 -5.45 -7.64
C GLY A 62 -5.16 -4.41 -8.34
N LYS A 63 -5.34 -4.63 -9.63
CA LYS A 63 -6.09 -3.77 -10.52
C LYS A 63 -7.59 -3.97 -10.30
N PHE A 64 -8.34 -2.87 -10.32
CA PHE A 64 -9.80 -2.91 -10.33
C PHE A 64 -10.30 -3.55 -11.63
N ASP A 65 -11.17 -4.53 -11.50
CA ASP A 65 -11.80 -5.21 -12.62
C ASP A 65 -13.33 -5.10 -12.47
N PRO A 66 -14.00 -4.32 -13.35
CA PRO A 66 -15.44 -4.10 -13.25
C PRO A 66 -16.28 -5.35 -13.51
N GLU A 67 -15.69 -6.43 -14.07
CA GLU A 67 -16.40 -7.70 -14.24
C GLU A 67 -16.54 -8.46 -12.92
N PHE A 68 -15.59 -8.28 -11.99
CA PHE A 68 -15.56 -9.01 -10.71
C PHE A 68 -15.77 -8.12 -9.50
N ASP A 69 -15.52 -6.81 -9.62
CA ASP A 69 -15.48 -5.87 -8.51
C ASP A 69 -16.57 -4.81 -8.64
N SER A 70 -17.49 -4.73 -7.67
CA SER A 70 -18.46 -3.63 -7.61
C SER A 70 -17.83 -2.34 -7.04
N HIS A 71 -16.82 -2.49 -6.18
CA HIS A 71 -16.14 -1.38 -5.52
C HIS A 71 -14.67 -1.72 -5.31
N PHE A 72 -13.81 -0.72 -5.15
CA PHE A 72 -12.38 -0.90 -4.84
C PHE A 72 -12.10 -1.75 -3.60
N LYS A 73 -13.02 -1.77 -2.63
CA LYS A 73 -12.95 -2.69 -1.48
C LYS A 73 -13.00 -4.16 -1.94
N ASP A 74 -13.83 -4.45 -2.92
CA ASP A 74 -14.01 -5.83 -3.42
C ASP A 74 -12.72 -6.28 -4.13
N THR A 75 -12.07 -5.39 -4.89
CA THR A 75 -10.73 -5.61 -5.46
C THR A 75 -9.73 -5.98 -4.38
N ALA A 76 -9.61 -5.15 -3.33
CA ALA A 76 -8.64 -5.40 -2.27
C ALA A 76 -8.86 -6.74 -1.56
N LEU A 77 -10.13 -7.14 -1.39
CA LEU A 77 -10.49 -8.42 -0.76
C LEU A 77 -10.28 -9.59 -1.72
N ARG A 78 -10.67 -9.47 -3.00
CA ARG A 78 -10.49 -10.50 -4.02
C ARG A 78 -9.02 -10.84 -4.21
N GLU A 79 -8.21 -9.83 -4.47
CA GLU A 79 -6.77 -9.99 -4.66
C GLU A 79 -6.09 -10.59 -3.41
N THR A 80 -6.52 -10.19 -2.20
CA THR A 80 -6.00 -10.77 -0.95
C THR A 80 -6.37 -12.25 -0.83
N GLU A 81 -7.56 -12.64 -1.23
CA GLU A 81 -7.99 -14.04 -1.26
C GLU A 81 -7.18 -14.85 -2.29
N GLU A 82 -6.97 -14.30 -3.49
CA GLU A 82 -6.21 -14.92 -4.56
C GLU A 82 -4.72 -15.06 -4.20
N GLU A 83 -4.08 -13.99 -3.71
CA GLU A 83 -2.65 -13.96 -3.41
C GLU A 83 -2.26 -14.69 -2.12
N LEU A 84 -3.16 -14.68 -1.09
CA LEU A 84 -2.85 -15.18 0.26
C LEU A 84 -3.72 -16.34 0.71
N GLY A 85 -4.71 -16.76 -0.08
CA GLY A 85 -5.64 -17.83 0.30
C GLY A 85 -6.50 -17.51 1.52
N ILE A 86 -6.70 -16.24 1.86
CA ILE A 86 -7.51 -15.82 3.00
C ILE A 86 -8.93 -15.55 2.53
N PRO A 87 -9.95 -16.31 2.97
CA PRO A 87 -11.33 -16.05 2.60
C PRO A 87 -11.75 -14.62 2.97
N ARG A 88 -12.42 -13.90 2.07
CA ARG A 88 -12.89 -12.51 2.29
C ARG A 88 -13.68 -12.33 3.59
N LYS A 89 -14.48 -13.32 3.97
CA LYS A 89 -15.28 -13.34 5.22
C LYS A 89 -14.44 -13.34 6.49
N ASP A 90 -13.18 -13.79 6.41
CA ASP A 90 -12.25 -13.86 7.55
C ASP A 90 -11.47 -12.55 7.75
N ILE A 91 -11.65 -11.59 6.83
CA ILE A 91 -11.03 -10.27 6.87
C ILE A 91 -12.02 -9.25 7.41
N THR A 92 -11.69 -8.60 8.52
CA THR A 92 -12.50 -7.50 9.04
C THR A 92 -11.96 -6.16 8.54
N ILE A 93 -12.73 -5.45 7.72
CA ILE A 93 -12.37 -4.11 7.23
C ILE A 93 -12.64 -3.08 8.33
N LEU A 94 -11.65 -2.22 8.57
CA LEU A 94 -11.69 -1.12 9.55
C LEU A 94 -12.00 0.23 8.90
N GLY A 95 -11.62 0.41 7.63
CA GLY A 95 -11.78 1.65 6.89
C GLY A 95 -10.78 1.76 5.74
N SER A 96 -10.51 2.98 5.29
CA SER A 96 -9.59 3.25 4.19
C SER A 96 -8.84 4.56 4.40
N PHE A 97 -7.80 4.79 3.59
CA PHE A 97 -7.06 6.04 3.50
C PHE A 97 -7.35 6.77 2.20
N ASP A 98 -6.81 7.99 2.10
CA ASP A 98 -6.78 8.74 0.85
C ASP A 98 -6.10 7.92 -0.24
N ASP A 99 -6.59 8.05 -1.45
CA ASP A 99 -5.98 7.43 -2.61
C ASP A 99 -4.55 7.91 -2.79
N HIS A 100 -3.73 7.01 -3.29
CA HIS A 100 -2.32 7.26 -3.55
C HIS A 100 -2.03 7.18 -5.05
N ILE A 101 -1.39 8.22 -5.59
CA ILE A 101 -0.98 8.25 -6.99
C ILE A 101 0.49 7.86 -7.13
N THR A 102 0.81 7.13 -8.19
CA THR A 102 2.17 6.70 -8.50
C THR A 102 2.72 7.37 -9.76
N PRO A 103 4.06 7.45 -9.93
CA PRO A 103 4.68 7.96 -11.16
C PRO A 103 4.30 7.20 -12.42
N LYS A 104 3.78 5.98 -12.30
CA LYS A 104 3.32 5.14 -13.40
C LYS A 104 1.83 5.27 -13.67
N MET A 105 1.21 6.35 -13.18
CA MET A 105 -0.20 6.67 -13.38
C MET A 105 -1.16 5.63 -12.77
N PHE A 106 -0.78 4.99 -11.66
CA PHE A 106 -1.70 4.19 -10.87
C PHE A 106 -2.35 5.04 -9.79
N ILE A 107 -3.66 4.91 -9.64
CA ILE A 107 -4.41 5.38 -8.49
C ILE A 107 -4.71 4.16 -7.61
N ILE A 108 -4.13 4.15 -6.43
CA ILE A 108 -4.25 3.04 -5.48
C ILE A 108 -5.16 3.47 -4.33
N SER A 109 -6.25 2.75 -4.15
CA SER A 109 -7.18 2.92 -3.01
C SER A 109 -6.81 1.96 -1.87
N PRO A 110 -6.20 2.46 -0.77
CA PRO A 110 -5.79 1.60 0.33
C PRO A 110 -6.93 1.38 1.32
N PHE A 111 -7.24 0.12 1.59
CA PHE A 111 -8.14 -0.30 2.66
C PHE A 111 -7.34 -0.84 3.83
N VAL A 112 -7.87 -0.74 5.03
CA VAL A 112 -7.28 -1.30 6.25
C VAL A 112 -8.17 -2.39 6.77
N GLY A 113 -7.61 -3.55 6.98
CA GLY A 113 -8.30 -4.68 7.55
C GLY A 113 -7.40 -5.48 8.49
N TYR A 114 -8.00 -6.38 9.23
CA TYR A 114 -7.26 -7.30 10.07
C TYR A 114 -7.77 -8.73 9.97
N ILE A 115 -6.85 -9.65 10.24
CA ILE A 115 -7.10 -11.08 10.45
C ILE A 115 -6.64 -11.49 11.84
N LYS A 116 -7.16 -12.62 12.32
CA LYS A 116 -6.69 -13.24 13.57
C LYS A 116 -5.26 -13.79 13.40
N GLU A 117 -4.51 -13.91 14.51
CA GLU A 117 -3.17 -14.50 14.49
C GLU A 117 -3.17 -15.94 13.96
N SER A 118 -4.21 -16.69 14.28
CA SER A 118 -4.38 -18.09 13.87
C SER A 118 -4.77 -18.26 12.40
N GLN A 119 -5.11 -17.17 11.67
CA GLN A 119 -5.51 -17.26 10.27
C GLN A 119 -4.36 -17.78 9.41
N PRO A 120 -4.51 -18.94 8.74
CA PRO A 120 -3.50 -19.43 7.81
C PRO A 120 -3.41 -18.51 6.58
N MET A 121 -2.22 -18.44 6.02
CA MET A 121 -1.95 -17.74 4.76
C MET A 121 -1.22 -18.69 3.83
N ILE A 122 -1.77 -18.89 2.64
CA ILE A 122 -1.23 -19.77 1.60
C ILE A 122 -0.96 -18.91 0.38
N LYS A 123 0.30 -18.74 0.04
CA LYS A 123 0.69 -17.91 -1.10
C LYS A 123 0.32 -18.55 -2.44
N GLU A 124 -0.14 -17.74 -3.36
CA GLU A 124 -0.21 -18.13 -4.78
C GLU A 124 1.20 -18.01 -5.40
N VAL A 125 1.79 -19.12 -5.78
CA VAL A 125 3.24 -19.22 -6.10
C VAL A 125 3.65 -18.49 -7.39
N ASN A 126 2.69 -18.29 -8.31
CA ASN A 126 2.96 -17.57 -9.54
C ASN A 126 3.05 -16.06 -9.31
N GLU A 127 2.39 -15.51 -8.28
CA GLU A 127 2.34 -14.07 -8.02
C GLU A 127 3.12 -13.65 -6.79
N VAL A 128 3.19 -14.53 -5.77
CA VAL A 128 3.79 -14.27 -4.48
C VAL A 128 5.00 -15.15 -4.24
N ASP A 129 6.19 -14.55 -4.25
CA ASP A 129 7.45 -15.23 -3.88
C ASP A 129 7.46 -15.55 -2.38
N GLU A 130 7.09 -14.57 -1.54
CA GLU A 130 7.13 -14.71 -0.08
C GLU A 130 6.07 -13.84 0.60
N ILE A 131 5.43 -14.38 1.64
CA ILE A 131 4.59 -13.63 2.59
C ILE A 131 5.46 -13.22 3.78
N ILE A 132 5.46 -11.93 4.13
CA ILE A 132 6.32 -11.39 5.18
C ILE A 132 5.46 -10.61 6.17
N THR A 133 5.63 -10.92 7.45
CA THR A 133 5.00 -10.18 8.54
C THR A 133 6.05 -9.31 9.23
N ILE A 134 5.77 -8.01 9.37
CA ILE A 134 6.68 -7.04 9.99
C ILE A 134 5.95 -6.32 11.11
N PRO A 135 6.51 -6.26 12.33
CA PRO A 135 5.89 -5.51 13.41
C PRO A 135 5.62 -4.05 13.03
N ILE A 136 4.41 -3.53 13.29
CA ILE A 136 4.08 -2.13 13.00
C ILE A 136 5.01 -1.17 13.77
N SER A 137 5.48 -1.58 14.95
CA SER A 137 6.47 -0.83 15.72
C SER A 137 7.80 -0.61 14.99
N PHE A 138 8.19 -1.53 14.09
CA PHE A 138 9.36 -1.32 13.23
C PHE A 138 9.18 -0.08 12.34
N PHE A 139 8.00 0.07 11.72
CA PHE A 139 7.71 1.21 10.85
C PHE A 139 7.53 2.52 11.64
N ALA A 140 7.05 2.44 12.87
CA ALA A 140 6.91 3.60 13.75
C ALA A 140 8.24 4.16 14.26
N ASN A 141 9.33 3.39 14.21
CA ASN A 141 10.65 3.86 14.59
C ASN A 141 11.25 4.74 13.48
N LYS A 142 11.39 6.04 13.76
CA LYS A 142 11.94 7.06 12.83
C LYS A 142 13.32 6.69 12.27
N LYS A 143 14.14 5.94 13.02
CA LYS A 143 15.48 5.51 12.57
C LYS A 143 15.43 4.54 11.39
N ASN A 144 14.32 3.83 11.22
CA ASN A 144 14.13 2.87 10.13
C ASN A 144 13.60 3.51 8.85
N TYR A 145 13.08 4.76 8.94
CA TYR A 145 12.56 5.51 7.82
C TYR A 145 13.61 6.40 7.19
N LYS A 146 13.71 6.39 5.87
CA LYS A 146 14.57 7.27 5.08
C LYS A 146 13.80 7.81 3.89
N GLU A 147 14.16 8.99 3.43
CA GLU A 147 13.59 9.60 2.25
C GLU A 147 14.68 9.87 1.21
N ARG A 148 14.35 9.61 -0.05
CA ARG A 148 15.04 10.17 -1.19
C ARG A 148 14.24 11.38 -1.68
N ASN A 149 14.91 12.51 -1.74
CA ASN A 149 14.31 13.78 -2.11
C ASN A 149 14.73 14.16 -3.53
N TYR A 150 13.83 14.75 -4.27
CA TYR A 150 14.08 15.31 -5.59
C TYR A 150 13.16 16.51 -5.82
N GLU A 151 13.48 17.29 -6.82
CA GLU A 151 12.68 18.43 -7.25
C GLU A 151 11.93 18.08 -8.54
N LEU A 152 10.64 18.41 -8.60
CA LEU A 152 9.79 18.24 -9.76
C LEU A 152 8.99 19.53 -9.99
N LYS A 153 9.25 20.25 -11.09
CA LYS A 153 8.56 21.50 -11.43
C LYS A 153 8.52 22.50 -10.27
N GLY A 154 9.65 22.71 -9.62
CA GLY A 154 9.78 23.61 -8.46
C GLY A 154 9.21 23.06 -7.15
N ASN A 155 8.62 21.87 -7.14
CA ASN A 155 8.12 21.23 -5.95
C ASN A 155 9.11 20.23 -5.36
N LYS A 156 9.28 20.26 -4.03
CA LYS A 156 10.12 19.30 -3.31
C LYS A 156 9.35 18.03 -3.04
N ILE A 157 9.72 16.96 -3.72
CA ILE A 157 9.06 15.66 -3.64
C ILE A 157 9.92 14.70 -2.81
N ALA A 158 9.29 13.91 -1.94
CA ALA A 158 9.93 12.87 -1.16
C ALA A 158 9.37 11.49 -1.48
N VAL A 159 10.28 10.51 -1.60
CA VAL A 159 9.96 9.09 -1.73
C VAL A 159 10.52 8.34 -0.54
N GLY A 160 9.62 7.79 0.26
CA GLY A 160 9.97 7.05 1.47
C GLY A 160 10.53 5.67 1.20
N LYS A 161 11.36 5.20 2.12
CA LYS A 161 11.99 3.87 2.08
C LYS A 161 12.21 3.33 3.48
N TYR A 162 11.90 2.04 3.66
CA TYR A 162 12.32 1.22 4.80
C TYR A 162 13.22 0.09 4.35
N VAL A 163 14.12 -0.33 5.24
CA VAL A 163 14.96 -1.52 5.04
C VAL A 163 14.76 -2.43 6.24
N TYR A 164 13.97 -3.48 6.05
CA TYR A 164 13.76 -4.50 7.09
C TYR A 164 14.76 -5.64 6.89
N ARG A 165 15.33 -6.14 8.00
CA ARG A 165 16.21 -7.31 8.02
C ARG A 165 15.59 -8.36 8.91
N LYS A 166 15.27 -9.51 8.34
CA LYS A 166 14.80 -10.69 9.09
C LYS A 166 16.02 -11.51 9.50
N ASN A 167 16.19 -11.72 10.80
CA ASN A 167 17.29 -12.50 11.39
C ASN A 167 18.68 -12.07 10.91
N ASN A 168 18.87 -10.77 10.59
CA ASN A 168 20.11 -10.20 10.04
C ASN A 168 20.57 -10.76 8.66
N GLU A 169 19.90 -11.75 8.11
CA GLU A 169 20.30 -12.41 6.86
C GLU A 169 19.55 -11.84 5.65
N LYS A 170 18.23 -11.94 5.67
CA LYS A 170 17.41 -11.56 4.52
C LYS A 170 16.95 -10.11 4.60
N LYS A 171 17.24 -9.35 3.54
CA LYS A 171 16.95 -7.91 3.44
C LYS A 171 15.74 -7.67 2.55
N TYR A 172 14.78 -6.88 3.06
CA TYR A 172 13.60 -6.43 2.33
C TYR A 172 13.60 -4.92 2.23
N ILE A 173 13.32 -4.42 1.03
CA ILE A 173 13.25 -2.99 0.75
C ILE A 173 11.79 -2.64 0.46
N ILE A 174 11.22 -1.80 1.31
CA ILE A 174 9.86 -1.29 1.18
C ILE A 174 9.96 0.19 0.79
N PHE A 175 9.49 0.57 -0.37
CA PHE A 175 9.66 1.93 -0.89
C PHE A 175 8.45 2.41 -1.71
N GLY A 176 8.46 3.65 -2.14
CA GLY A 176 7.45 4.23 -3.02
C GLY A 176 6.05 4.19 -2.42
N ALA A 177 5.07 3.76 -3.21
CA ALA A 177 3.66 3.69 -2.80
C ALA A 177 3.46 2.91 -1.50
N THR A 178 4.07 1.73 -1.38
CA THR A 178 3.96 0.89 -0.17
C THR A 178 4.44 1.63 1.07
N SER A 179 5.62 2.28 1.02
CA SER A 179 6.13 3.03 2.17
C SER A 179 5.27 4.27 2.47
N HIS A 180 4.70 4.91 1.45
CA HIS A 180 3.85 6.07 1.62
C HIS A 180 2.51 5.74 2.30
N ILE A 181 1.89 4.63 1.94
CA ILE A 181 0.67 4.13 2.57
C ILE A 181 0.95 3.81 4.04
N ILE A 182 2.10 3.17 4.35
CA ILE A 182 2.52 2.92 5.74
C ILE A 182 2.65 4.23 6.54
N VAL A 183 3.31 5.25 5.99
CA VAL A 183 3.47 6.56 6.65
C VAL A 183 2.12 7.25 6.84
N SER A 184 1.21 7.14 5.87
CA SER A 184 -0.17 7.67 6.00
C SER A 184 -0.93 6.98 7.13
N TYR A 185 -0.80 5.66 7.25
CA TYR A 185 -1.35 4.91 8.38
C TYR A 185 -0.79 5.39 9.72
N LEU A 186 0.52 5.51 9.84
CA LEU A 186 1.17 5.95 11.08
C LEU A 186 0.75 7.36 11.48
N LYS A 187 0.61 8.26 10.52
CA LYS A 187 0.14 9.63 10.75
C LYS A 187 -1.32 9.64 11.22
N SER A 188 -2.20 8.91 10.53
CA SER A 188 -3.63 8.92 10.81
C SER A 188 -4.00 8.20 12.10
N VAL A 189 -3.33 7.10 12.43
CA VAL A 189 -3.69 6.25 13.57
C VAL A 189 -2.91 6.59 14.83
N TYR A 190 -1.62 6.95 14.69
CA TYR A 190 -0.72 7.20 15.81
C TYR A 190 -0.28 8.66 15.93
N ASN A 191 -0.76 9.55 15.04
CA ASN A 191 -0.31 10.96 14.95
C ASN A 191 1.22 11.08 14.77
N LEU A 192 1.83 10.11 14.10
CA LEU A 192 3.27 10.04 13.87
C LEU A 192 3.60 10.49 12.44
N ASP A 193 4.02 11.73 12.28
CA ASP A 193 4.49 12.25 11.00
C ASP A 193 5.99 11.96 10.82
N LEU A 194 6.29 11.16 9.80
CA LEU A 194 7.67 10.78 9.45
C LEU A 194 8.21 11.58 8.27
N MET A 195 7.34 12.31 7.55
CA MET A 195 7.76 13.10 6.39
C MET A 195 8.62 14.30 6.79
N LYS A 196 9.65 14.58 6.01
CA LYS A 196 10.46 15.78 6.15
C LYS A 196 9.62 17.03 5.87
N LYS A 197 9.70 18.02 6.74
CA LYS A 197 8.98 19.30 6.57
C LYS A 197 9.37 19.98 5.25
N GLY A 198 8.38 20.55 4.55
CA GLY A 198 8.58 21.24 3.28
C GLY A 198 8.67 20.33 2.06
N TYR A 199 8.47 19.03 2.25
CA TYR A 199 8.35 18.05 1.16
C TYR A 199 6.91 17.55 1.09
N ARG A 200 6.47 17.21 -0.13
CA ARG A 200 5.18 16.56 -0.39
C ARG A 200 5.35 15.29 -1.21
N ARG A 201 4.28 14.61 -1.43
CA ARG A 201 4.17 13.47 -2.34
C ARG A 201 3.65 13.93 -3.69
N LEU A 202 3.73 13.05 -4.67
CA LEU A 202 3.10 13.28 -5.97
C LEU A 202 1.59 13.44 -5.82
N GLU A 203 1.04 14.33 -6.64
CA GLU A 203 -0.38 14.62 -6.75
C GLU A 203 -0.83 14.55 -8.22
N CYS A 204 -2.13 14.44 -8.47
CA CYS A 204 -2.67 14.36 -9.83
C CYS A 204 -2.22 15.55 -10.72
N ASN A 205 -2.10 16.74 -10.13
CA ASN A 205 -1.68 17.95 -10.85
C ASN A 205 -0.25 17.85 -11.42
N ASP A 206 0.60 17.01 -10.86
CA ASP A 206 1.97 16.80 -11.36
C ASP A 206 1.99 16.09 -12.73
N PHE A 207 0.88 15.47 -13.12
CA PHE A 207 0.74 14.71 -14.37
C PHE A 207 -0.06 15.44 -15.47
N LYS A 208 -0.67 16.56 -15.18
CA LYS A 208 -1.58 17.28 -16.12
C LYS A 208 -0.96 17.61 -17.49
N GLU A 209 0.33 17.88 -17.55
CA GLU A 209 1.01 18.19 -18.83
C GLU A 209 1.29 16.92 -19.63
N ARG A 210 1.65 15.80 -18.99
CA ARG A 210 1.79 14.51 -19.67
C ARG A 210 0.49 14.06 -20.35
N LEU A 211 -0.64 14.43 -19.79
CA LEU A 211 -1.95 14.10 -20.31
C LEU A 211 -2.30 14.95 -21.55
N ARG A 212 -1.75 16.18 -21.64
CA ARG A 212 -1.96 17.07 -22.80
C ARG A 212 -1.06 16.74 -23.99
N GLU A 213 0.08 16.08 -23.77
CA GLU A 213 1.01 15.67 -24.82
C GLU A 213 0.60 14.35 -25.50
N ASN A 214 -0.32 13.58 -24.89
CA ASN A 214 -0.81 12.29 -25.40
C ASN A 214 -2.27 12.37 -25.92
N SER A 215 -2.89 13.55 -25.91
CA SER A 215 -4.21 13.85 -26.48
C SER A 215 -4.05 14.71 -27.73
#